data_df19460c8b86c08c26f3775f32e667c9
#
_entry.id   df19460c8b86c08c26f3775f32e667c9
#
_cell.length_a   1.000
_cell.length_b   1.000
_cell.length_c   1.000
_cell.angle_alpha   90.00
_cell.angle_beta   90.00
_cell.angle_gamma   90.00
#
_symmetry.space_group_name_H-M   'P 1'
#
loop_
_entity.id
_entity.type
_entity.pdbx_description
1 polymer ?
#
loop_
_entity_poly.entity_id
_entity_poly.type
_entity_poly.pdbx_seq_one_letter_code
_entity_poly.pdbx_strand_id
1 'polypeptide(L)'
;MRRLKRLVFVGALVVTASVTAAAVATTPGSNGQIAFRRWLNDETSRSALYTINPDGTGVRRIVPRLRRAHDDQPDWSPDGRLLAFSRFPDDGPAWINVVNSDGTGLRRVTPRCTRKPAPNRVPRGCEDAANVSFTPDGQHLLFTRATGRVRQFPRYEWDQIEHAAVATIAIDGTDEREILRLGRYAGDVKFPQMSPDGRFILFERHNSPLRKPRMGQAIFVMNADGTNVHRVTPWKLRGGDNPDWAPDSSRILFRSQEEADAERAQFYTVRPDGTGLTRLTNFPKKHRRVFSASFSPDGAQIVYARANDDRERGDLWLMDADGTNHRRLYAVPAADSAPDWGGLASSP
;
A
#
# COMPACT_ATOMS: atom_id res chain seq x y z
N MET A 1 -70.40 -37.30 21.04
CA MET A 1 -69.74 -35.96 21.16
C MET A 1 -68.26 -36.17 21.47
N ARG A 2 -67.36 -36.07 20.47
CA ARG A 2 -65.95 -36.27 20.61
C ARG A 2 -65.31 -34.84 20.49
N ARG A 3 -64.65 -34.35 21.55
CA ARG A 3 -63.93 -33.07 21.58
C ARG A 3 -62.58 -33.28 20.91
N LEU A 4 -62.28 -32.55 19.83
CA LEU A 4 -60.95 -32.42 19.21
C LEU A 4 -60.12 -31.52 20.09
N LYS A 5 -58.95 -31.99 20.57
CA LYS A 5 -57.91 -31.16 21.19
C LYS A 5 -57.02 -30.60 20.07
N ARG A 6 -56.98 -29.27 19.94
CA ARG A 6 -56.01 -28.58 19.06
C ARG A 6 -54.64 -28.57 19.74
N LEU A 7 -53.64 -29.21 19.13
CA LEU A 7 -52.25 -29.03 19.48
C LEU A 7 -51.78 -27.72 18.85
N VAL A 8 -51.30 -26.80 19.69
CA VAL A 8 -50.59 -25.58 19.28
C VAL A 8 -49.11 -25.93 19.22
N PHE A 9 -48.54 -26.00 18.02
CA PHE A 9 -47.09 -26.06 17.82
C PHE A 9 -46.51 -24.64 17.99
N VAL A 10 -45.78 -24.41 19.07
CA VAL A 10 -44.92 -23.25 19.23
C VAL A 10 -43.60 -23.59 18.52
N GLY A 11 -43.42 -23.13 17.32
CA GLY A 11 -42.16 -23.21 16.59
C GLY A 11 -41.20 -22.15 17.19
N ALA A 12 -40.17 -22.62 17.89
CA ALA A 12 -39.06 -21.77 18.27
C ALA A 12 -38.24 -21.41 17.02
N LEU A 13 -38.32 -20.14 16.60
CA LEU A 13 -37.48 -19.61 15.54
C LEU A 13 -36.05 -19.39 16.10
N VAL A 14 -35.15 -20.35 15.81
CA VAL A 14 -33.72 -20.18 16.09
C VAL A 14 -33.17 -19.22 15.06
N VAL A 15 -33.06 -17.94 15.42
CA VAL A 15 -32.31 -16.95 14.64
C VAL A 15 -30.83 -17.23 14.90
N THR A 16 -30.19 -17.97 14.03
CA THR A 16 -28.74 -18.04 13.97
C THR A 16 -28.23 -16.70 13.42
N ALA A 17 -27.79 -15.81 14.32
CA ALA A 17 -27.03 -14.65 13.93
C ALA A 17 -25.70 -15.15 13.36
N SER A 18 -25.59 -15.16 12.04
CA SER A 18 -24.30 -15.30 11.37
C SER A 18 -23.50 -14.05 11.66
N VAL A 19 -22.60 -14.13 12.63
CA VAL A 19 -21.55 -13.12 12.82
C VAL A 19 -20.61 -13.28 11.63
N THR A 20 -20.85 -12.53 10.56
CA THR A 20 -19.85 -12.33 9.54
C THR A 20 -18.70 -11.55 10.19
N ALA A 21 -17.62 -12.25 10.51
CA ALA A 21 -16.37 -11.61 10.88
C ALA A 21 -15.97 -10.71 9.70
N ALA A 22 -16.05 -9.39 9.87
CA ALA A 22 -15.50 -8.45 8.94
C ALA A 22 -13.99 -8.66 8.97
N ALA A 23 -13.43 -9.13 7.86
CA ALA A 23 -11.99 -9.20 7.69
C ALA A 23 -11.46 -7.79 7.49
N VAL A 24 -10.34 -7.47 8.08
CA VAL A 24 -9.75 -6.12 8.19
C VAL A 24 -8.38 -6.08 7.51
N ALA A 25 -8.12 -5.07 6.67
CA ALA A 25 -6.78 -4.72 6.18
C ALA A 25 -5.97 -4.14 7.34
N THR A 26 -4.69 -4.33 7.41
CA THR A 26 -3.87 -4.22 8.62
C THR A 26 -4.65 -4.76 9.82
N THR A 27 -4.80 -6.05 9.87
CA THR A 27 -5.71 -6.72 10.82
C THR A 27 -5.33 -6.36 12.24
N PRO A 28 -6.23 -5.79 13.07
CA PRO A 28 -5.99 -5.74 14.48
C PRO A 28 -5.64 -7.14 15.00
N GLY A 29 -4.45 -7.32 15.54
CA GLY A 29 -4.00 -8.65 15.92
C GLY A 29 -2.59 -8.67 16.48
N SER A 30 -2.08 -9.87 16.64
CA SER A 30 -0.69 -10.08 17.03
C SER A 30 0.26 -9.75 15.89
N ASN A 31 1.41 -9.15 16.21
CA ASN A 31 2.42 -8.73 15.27
C ASN A 31 3.09 -9.93 14.59
N GLY A 32 2.98 -10.01 13.28
CA GLY A 32 3.67 -10.97 12.44
C GLY A 32 4.96 -10.42 11.86
N GLN A 33 5.34 -10.93 10.68
CA GLN A 33 6.57 -10.51 10.00
C GLN A 33 6.39 -9.15 9.31
N ILE A 34 7.50 -8.43 9.18
CA ILE A 34 7.63 -7.22 8.38
C ILE A 34 8.17 -7.63 7.03
N ALA A 35 7.45 -7.34 5.95
CA ALA A 35 7.94 -7.43 4.59
C ALA A 35 8.59 -6.10 4.19
N PHE A 36 9.62 -6.13 3.36
CA PHE A 36 10.29 -4.93 2.90
C PHE A 36 11.03 -5.15 1.59
N ARG A 37 11.26 -4.05 0.88
CA ARG A 37 12.12 -4.02 -0.30
C ARG A 37 13.58 -3.79 0.11
N ARG A 38 14.50 -4.56 -0.47
CA ARG A 38 15.95 -4.35 -0.40
C ARG A 38 16.54 -4.06 -1.76
N TRP A 39 17.23 -2.94 -1.89
CA TRP A 39 18.05 -2.63 -3.05
C TRP A 39 19.31 -3.50 -3.04
N LEU A 40 19.54 -4.25 -4.11
CA LEU A 40 20.65 -5.22 -4.20
C LEU A 40 21.91 -4.61 -4.80
N ASN A 41 21.75 -3.53 -5.56
CA ASN A 41 22.83 -2.81 -6.22
C ASN A 41 22.35 -1.40 -6.60
N ASP A 42 23.14 -0.40 -6.26
CA ASP A 42 22.83 1.02 -6.52
C ASP A 42 22.91 1.35 -8.03
N GLU A 43 23.81 0.66 -8.79
CA GLU A 43 24.00 0.93 -10.21
C GLU A 43 22.88 0.40 -11.11
N THR A 44 22.18 -0.66 -10.68
CA THR A 44 21.19 -1.34 -11.53
C THR A 44 19.74 -1.09 -11.11
N SER A 45 19.49 -0.29 -10.07
CA SER A 45 18.15 -0.04 -9.51
C SER A 45 17.34 -1.32 -9.26
N ARG A 46 18.04 -2.41 -8.87
CA ARG A 46 17.44 -3.73 -8.67
C ARG A 46 17.11 -3.97 -7.22
N SER A 47 15.90 -4.41 -6.98
CA SER A 47 15.42 -4.76 -5.64
C SER A 47 14.82 -6.17 -5.60
N ALA A 48 14.73 -6.69 -4.38
CA ALA A 48 14.03 -7.93 -4.07
C ALA A 48 13.30 -7.78 -2.73
N LEU A 49 12.31 -8.63 -2.49
CA LEU A 49 11.53 -8.62 -1.27
C LEU A 49 12.10 -9.56 -0.23
N TYR A 50 12.10 -9.08 0.99
CA TYR A 50 12.56 -9.78 2.19
C TYR A 50 11.51 -9.69 3.27
N THR A 51 11.58 -10.61 4.22
CA THR A 51 10.83 -10.56 5.49
C THR A 51 11.81 -10.57 6.66
N ILE A 52 11.37 -10.01 7.79
CA ILE A 52 12.11 -9.95 9.06
C ILE A 52 11.11 -10.07 10.22
N ASN A 53 11.53 -10.67 11.32
CA ASN A 53 10.74 -10.68 12.55
C ASN A 53 10.79 -9.30 13.26
N PRO A 54 9.79 -8.93 14.07
CA PRO A 54 9.77 -7.65 14.80
C PRO A 54 10.92 -7.45 15.80
N ASP A 55 11.60 -8.53 16.17
CA ASP A 55 12.81 -8.51 17.02
C ASP A 55 14.12 -8.29 16.24
N GLY A 56 14.04 -8.18 14.89
CA GLY A 56 15.20 -8.01 14.01
C GLY A 56 15.87 -9.31 13.57
N THR A 57 15.34 -10.46 13.94
CA THR A 57 15.86 -11.78 13.53
C THR A 57 15.15 -12.32 12.29
N GLY A 58 15.59 -13.47 11.78
CA GLY A 58 14.89 -14.21 10.74
C GLY A 58 14.83 -13.53 9.37
N VAL A 59 15.79 -12.66 9.04
CA VAL A 59 15.83 -11.99 7.72
C VAL A 59 15.92 -13.03 6.61
N ARG A 60 14.93 -13.01 5.72
CA ARG A 60 14.82 -14.00 4.65
C ARG A 60 14.31 -13.34 3.37
N ARG A 61 14.93 -13.67 2.24
CA ARG A 61 14.38 -13.30 0.92
C ARG A 61 13.18 -14.18 0.58
N ILE A 62 12.07 -13.56 0.18
CA ILE A 62 10.81 -14.28 -0.03
C ILE A 62 10.58 -14.68 -1.49
N VAL A 63 11.13 -13.94 -2.45
CA VAL A 63 11.01 -14.25 -3.88
C VAL A 63 12.37 -14.41 -4.54
N PRO A 64 12.51 -15.25 -5.60
CA PRO A 64 13.74 -15.38 -6.36
C PRO A 64 14.17 -14.04 -6.98
N ARG A 65 15.50 -13.80 -7.01
CA ARG A 65 16.04 -12.62 -7.71
C ARG A 65 15.82 -12.76 -9.22
N LEU A 66 15.36 -11.69 -9.84
CA LEU A 66 15.21 -11.58 -11.28
C LEU A 66 16.37 -10.81 -11.91
N ARG A 67 16.73 -11.18 -13.15
CA ARG A 67 17.79 -10.49 -13.90
C ARG A 67 17.30 -9.23 -14.60
N ARG A 68 16.04 -9.18 -15.00
CA ARG A 68 15.44 -8.13 -15.84
C ARG A 68 14.14 -7.56 -15.26
N ALA A 69 14.02 -7.56 -13.95
CA ALA A 69 12.92 -6.95 -13.22
C ALA A 69 13.35 -6.68 -11.78
N HIS A 70 12.59 -5.82 -11.09
CA HIS A 70 12.69 -5.62 -9.66
C HIS A 70 11.31 -5.73 -9.01
N ASP A 71 11.29 -6.10 -7.74
CA ASP A 71 10.08 -6.26 -6.94
C ASP A 71 10.00 -5.13 -5.90
N ASP A 72 8.80 -4.59 -5.70
CA ASP A 72 8.57 -3.44 -4.84
C ASP A 72 7.17 -3.47 -4.21
N GLN A 73 6.99 -2.67 -3.15
CA GLN A 73 5.70 -2.39 -2.53
C GLN A 73 4.99 -3.67 -2.09
N PRO A 74 5.61 -4.42 -1.16
CA PRO A 74 4.96 -5.57 -0.57
C PRO A 74 3.79 -5.15 0.31
N ASP A 75 2.75 -5.99 0.36
CA ASP A 75 1.58 -5.81 1.22
C ASP A 75 1.06 -7.18 1.67
N TRP A 76 0.91 -7.36 2.98
CA TRP A 76 0.44 -8.61 3.56
C TRP A 76 -1.08 -8.79 3.41
N SER A 77 -1.49 -10.03 3.16
CA SER A 77 -2.90 -10.37 3.34
C SER A 77 -3.31 -10.24 4.81
N PRO A 78 -4.59 -9.94 5.08
CA PRO A 78 -5.09 -9.77 6.45
C PRO A 78 -4.82 -10.96 7.37
N ASP A 79 -4.78 -12.17 6.84
CA ASP A 79 -4.49 -13.40 7.57
C ASP A 79 -2.99 -13.73 7.68
N GLY A 80 -2.11 -12.88 7.14
CA GLY A 80 -0.65 -13.06 7.16
C GLY A 80 -0.11 -14.23 6.33
N ARG A 81 -0.95 -14.85 5.47
CA ARG A 81 -0.57 -16.03 4.69
C ARG A 81 -0.02 -15.73 3.31
N LEU A 82 -0.41 -14.60 2.73
CA LEU A 82 0.01 -14.17 1.40
C LEU A 82 0.71 -12.81 1.47
N LEU A 83 1.61 -12.60 0.53
CA LEU A 83 2.23 -11.31 0.25
C LEU A 83 1.94 -10.92 -1.19
N ALA A 84 1.28 -9.78 -1.42
CA ALA A 84 1.14 -9.17 -2.73
C ALA A 84 2.29 -8.21 -2.98
N PHE A 85 2.66 -7.99 -4.23
CA PHE A 85 3.69 -7.02 -4.61
C PHE A 85 3.63 -6.65 -6.08
N SER A 86 4.20 -5.49 -6.39
CA SER A 86 4.38 -4.99 -7.74
C SER A 86 5.71 -5.47 -8.30
N ARG A 87 5.71 -5.98 -9.55
CA ARG A 87 6.91 -6.35 -10.29
C ARG A 87 7.10 -5.45 -11.48
N PHE A 88 8.23 -4.79 -11.53
CA PHE A 88 8.62 -3.82 -12.56
C PHE A 88 9.67 -4.44 -13.47
N PRO A 89 9.34 -4.81 -14.71
CA PRO A 89 10.32 -5.28 -15.68
C PRO A 89 11.16 -4.11 -16.22
N ASP A 90 12.38 -4.41 -16.69
CA ASP A 90 13.21 -3.40 -17.38
C ASP A 90 12.51 -2.87 -18.65
N ASP A 91 11.73 -3.73 -19.30
CA ASP A 91 11.00 -3.41 -20.52
C ASP A 91 9.52 -3.82 -20.36
N GLY A 92 8.62 -2.84 -20.42
CA GLY A 92 7.18 -3.07 -20.42
C GLY A 92 6.47 -2.67 -19.13
N PRO A 93 5.15 -2.88 -19.07
CA PRO A 93 4.33 -2.49 -17.93
C PRO A 93 4.57 -3.37 -16.70
N ALA A 94 4.43 -2.78 -15.53
CA ALA A 94 4.43 -3.50 -14.26
C ALA A 94 3.21 -4.43 -14.13
N TRP A 95 3.33 -5.42 -13.25
CA TRP A 95 2.22 -6.34 -12.94
C TRP A 95 2.25 -6.77 -11.48
N ILE A 96 1.09 -7.24 -11.01
CA ILE A 96 0.91 -7.68 -9.64
C ILE A 96 1.15 -9.19 -9.52
N ASN A 97 1.84 -9.57 -8.46
CA ASN A 97 2.05 -10.95 -8.04
C ASN A 97 1.57 -11.17 -6.61
N VAL A 98 1.30 -12.43 -6.29
CA VAL A 98 1.14 -12.91 -4.92
C VAL A 98 2.05 -14.12 -4.70
N VAL A 99 2.47 -14.30 -3.45
CA VAL A 99 3.30 -15.41 -3.00
C VAL A 99 2.88 -15.82 -1.59
N ASN A 100 3.01 -17.09 -1.24
CA ASN A 100 2.79 -17.54 0.13
C ASN A 100 3.83 -16.94 1.09
N SER A 101 3.47 -16.78 2.34
CA SER A 101 4.37 -16.25 3.39
C SER A 101 5.66 -17.05 3.55
N ASP A 102 5.69 -18.32 3.14
CA ASP A 102 6.89 -19.17 3.10
C ASP A 102 7.75 -19.01 1.82
N GLY A 103 7.29 -18.23 0.84
CA GLY A 103 7.94 -18.01 -0.45
C GLY A 103 7.53 -18.98 -1.55
N THR A 104 6.66 -19.93 -1.28
CA THR A 104 6.10 -20.85 -2.28
C THR A 104 4.90 -20.24 -3.01
N GLY A 105 4.37 -20.90 -4.04
CA GLY A 105 3.12 -20.50 -4.69
C GLY A 105 3.18 -19.16 -5.44
N LEU A 106 4.38 -18.67 -5.80
CA LEU A 106 4.52 -17.41 -6.54
C LEU A 106 3.73 -17.46 -7.85
N ARG A 107 2.79 -16.52 -8.01
CA ARG A 107 1.97 -16.41 -9.22
C ARG A 107 1.66 -14.96 -9.56
N ARG A 108 1.45 -14.69 -10.83
CA ARG A 108 0.95 -13.41 -11.33
C ARG A 108 -0.58 -13.37 -11.20
N VAL A 109 -1.11 -12.24 -10.75
CA VAL A 109 -2.56 -11.99 -10.62
C VAL A 109 -3.09 -11.22 -11.84
N THR A 110 -2.48 -10.09 -12.19
CA THR A 110 -2.94 -9.28 -13.33
C THR A 110 -2.66 -9.96 -14.68
N PRO A 111 -3.50 -9.75 -15.70
CA PRO A 111 -3.34 -10.35 -17.02
C PRO A 111 -1.97 -10.12 -17.64
N ARG A 112 -1.50 -11.03 -18.46
CA ARG A 112 -0.26 -10.87 -19.22
C ARG A 112 -0.47 -9.94 -20.40
N CYS A 113 0.44 -8.99 -20.58
CA CYS A 113 0.53 -8.23 -21.81
C CYS A 113 0.92 -9.15 -22.97
N THR A 114 0.07 -9.24 -23.98
CA THR A 114 0.31 -10.02 -25.21
C THR A 114 0.79 -9.16 -26.37
N ARG A 115 0.85 -7.85 -26.19
CA ARG A 115 1.26 -6.88 -27.21
C ARG A 115 2.68 -6.40 -26.94
N LYS A 116 3.42 -6.13 -28.01
CA LYS A 116 4.74 -5.52 -27.89
C LYS A 116 4.58 -4.10 -27.32
N PRO A 117 5.28 -3.75 -26.22
CA PRO A 117 5.31 -2.39 -25.72
C PRO A 117 5.78 -1.42 -26.82
N ALA A 118 5.17 -0.25 -26.89
CA ALA A 118 5.60 0.81 -27.78
C ALA A 118 6.25 1.93 -26.95
N PRO A 119 7.25 2.64 -27.46
CA PRO A 119 7.83 3.79 -26.77
C PRO A 119 6.74 4.78 -26.35
N ASN A 120 6.79 5.24 -25.12
CA ASN A 120 5.86 6.23 -24.56
C ASN A 120 4.37 5.86 -24.67
N ARG A 121 4.04 4.57 -24.63
CA ARG A 121 2.66 4.11 -24.65
C ARG A 121 2.48 2.79 -23.94
N VAL A 122 1.51 2.74 -23.03
CA VAL A 122 0.95 1.51 -22.44
C VAL A 122 -0.25 1.07 -23.29
N PRO A 123 -0.16 -0.03 -24.06
CA PRO A 123 -1.24 -0.45 -24.95
C PRO A 123 -2.47 -0.92 -24.17
N ARG A 124 -3.66 -0.80 -24.74
CA ARG A 124 -4.85 -1.45 -24.18
C ARG A 124 -4.66 -2.96 -24.09
N GLY A 125 -5.06 -3.55 -22.96
CA GLY A 125 -4.84 -4.97 -22.62
C GLY A 125 -3.42 -5.27 -22.16
N CYS A 126 -2.63 -4.23 -21.87
CA CYS A 126 -1.29 -4.29 -21.30
C CYS A 126 -1.14 -3.20 -20.24
N GLU A 127 -2.14 -3.01 -19.42
CA GLU A 127 -2.18 -1.97 -18.42
C GLU A 127 -0.98 -2.10 -17.46
N ASP A 128 -0.42 -0.96 -17.09
CA ASP A 128 0.57 -0.87 -16.04
C ASP A 128 -0.14 -1.02 -14.69
N ALA A 129 0.22 -2.02 -13.90
CA ALA A 129 -0.42 -2.34 -12.63
C ALA A 129 0.62 -2.33 -11.51
N ALA A 130 0.49 -1.39 -10.58
CA ALA A 130 1.45 -1.17 -9.50
C ALA A 130 0.77 -0.68 -8.21
N ASN A 131 1.55 -0.51 -7.14
CA ASN A 131 1.08 -0.01 -5.84
C ASN A 131 -0.08 -0.86 -5.29
N VAL A 132 0.15 -2.13 -5.13
CA VAL A 132 -0.87 -3.10 -4.71
C VAL A 132 -1.09 -3.08 -3.21
N SER A 133 -2.33 -3.30 -2.77
CA SER A 133 -2.70 -3.65 -1.40
C SER A 133 -3.85 -4.65 -1.37
N PHE A 134 -3.96 -5.45 -0.30
CA PHE A 134 -5.12 -6.31 -0.08
C PHE A 134 -6.34 -5.52 0.38
N THR A 135 -7.51 -6.04 0.04
CA THR A 135 -8.75 -5.64 0.72
C THR A 135 -8.89 -6.38 2.06
N PRO A 136 -9.66 -5.82 3.03
CA PRO A 136 -9.80 -6.41 4.37
C PRO A 136 -10.36 -7.83 4.39
N ASP A 137 -11.11 -8.23 3.36
CA ASP A 137 -11.63 -9.60 3.23
C ASP A 137 -10.55 -10.58 2.72
N GLY A 138 -9.38 -10.08 2.30
CA GLY A 138 -8.31 -10.88 1.73
C GLY A 138 -8.64 -11.52 0.37
N GLN A 139 -9.79 -11.20 -0.23
CA GLN A 139 -10.25 -11.82 -1.47
C GLN A 139 -9.91 -11.00 -2.71
N HIS A 140 -9.64 -9.69 -2.54
CA HIS A 140 -9.32 -8.79 -3.65
C HIS A 140 -8.03 -8.03 -3.38
N LEU A 141 -7.48 -7.49 -4.45
CA LEU A 141 -6.36 -6.55 -4.43
C LEU A 141 -6.82 -5.21 -4.99
N LEU A 142 -6.43 -4.12 -4.33
CA LEU A 142 -6.47 -2.76 -4.87
C LEU A 142 -5.13 -2.44 -5.52
N PHE A 143 -5.13 -1.69 -6.62
CA PHE A 143 -3.89 -1.29 -7.27
C PHE A 143 -4.09 -0.04 -8.14
N THR A 144 -2.99 0.60 -8.48
CA THR A 144 -2.96 1.64 -9.51
C THR A 144 -2.92 1.02 -10.88
N ARG A 145 -3.82 1.44 -11.76
CA ARG A 145 -3.87 1.05 -13.17
C ARG A 145 -3.58 2.23 -14.06
N ALA A 146 -2.62 2.08 -14.97
CA ALA A 146 -2.26 3.15 -15.89
C ALA A 146 -2.33 2.67 -17.36
N THR A 147 -2.89 3.52 -18.24
CA THR A 147 -3.09 3.19 -19.66
C THR A 147 -2.90 4.40 -20.56
N GLY A 148 -2.63 4.14 -21.84
CA GLY A 148 -2.60 5.16 -22.87
C GLY A 148 -1.20 5.70 -23.15
N ARG A 149 -1.12 6.95 -23.59
CA ARG A 149 0.15 7.59 -23.94
C ARG A 149 0.83 8.18 -22.73
N VAL A 150 2.16 8.04 -22.68
CA VAL A 150 3.01 8.75 -21.73
C VAL A 150 3.41 10.08 -22.36
N ARG A 151 3.09 11.18 -21.69
CA ARG A 151 3.49 12.53 -22.09
C ARG A 151 4.64 12.98 -21.22
N GLN A 152 5.77 13.21 -21.85
CA GLN A 152 6.97 13.73 -21.19
C GLN A 152 6.88 15.24 -20.97
N PHE A 153 7.31 15.70 -19.80
CA PHE A 153 7.43 17.09 -19.44
C PHE A 153 8.88 17.38 -18.99
N PRO A 154 9.84 17.47 -19.94
CA PRO A 154 11.27 17.54 -19.62
C PRO A 154 11.63 18.65 -18.62
N ARG A 155 10.90 19.79 -18.66
CA ARG A 155 11.10 20.92 -17.75
C ARG A 155 10.81 20.54 -16.26
N TYR A 156 10.06 19.47 -16.02
CA TYR A 156 9.63 19.05 -14.70
C TYR A 156 10.18 17.69 -14.31
N GLU A 157 10.99 17.03 -15.16
CA GLU A 157 11.50 15.66 -14.96
C GLU A 157 10.37 14.66 -14.62
N TRP A 158 9.21 14.88 -15.22
CA TRP A 158 8.00 14.11 -14.91
C TRP A 158 7.32 13.62 -16.17
N ASP A 159 7.07 12.33 -16.19
CA ASP A 159 6.22 11.69 -17.20
C ASP A 159 4.80 11.55 -16.68
N GLN A 160 3.82 11.86 -17.54
CA GLN A 160 2.42 11.74 -17.20
C GLN A 160 1.69 10.76 -18.11
N ILE A 161 1.01 9.79 -17.50
CA ILE A 161 0.17 8.83 -18.19
C ILE A 161 -1.16 9.46 -18.63
N GLU A 162 -1.70 8.99 -19.75
CA GLU A 162 -2.96 9.50 -20.29
C GLU A 162 -4.15 9.22 -19.37
N HIS A 163 -4.22 8.02 -18.78
CA HIS A 163 -5.25 7.61 -17.85
C HIS A 163 -4.65 6.88 -16.67
N ALA A 164 -4.96 7.34 -15.48
CA ALA A 164 -4.66 6.69 -14.22
C ALA A 164 -5.95 6.36 -13.47
N ALA A 165 -6.00 5.21 -12.84
CA ALA A 165 -7.17 4.71 -12.12
C ALA A 165 -6.77 3.96 -10.85
N VAL A 166 -7.67 3.94 -9.86
CA VAL A 166 -7.70 2.93 -8.80
C VAL A 166 -8.56 1.79 -9.30
N ALA A 167 -8.03 0.59 -9.30
CA ALA A 167 -8.72 -0.63 -9.72
C ALA A 167 -8.66 -1.71 -8.65
N THR A 168 -9.55 -2.68 -8.76
CA THR A 168 -9.56 -3.89 -7.93
C THR A 168 -9.61 -5.13 -8.82
N ILE A 169 -9.08 -6.23 -8.30
CA ILE A 169 -9.07 -7.55 -8.96
C ILE A 169 -9.15 -8.64 -7.89
N ALA A 170 -9.89 -9.71 -8.14
CA ALA A 170 -9.87 -10.86 -7.24
C ALA A 170 -8.47 -11.51 -7.21
N ILE A 171 -8.09 -12.11 -6.08
CA ILE A 171 -6.75 -12.71 -5.93
C ILE A 171 -6.49 -13.85 -6.92
N ASP A 172 -7.52 -14.45 -7.51
CA ASP A 172 -7.41 -15.47 -8.58
C ASP A 172 -7.21 -14.86 -9.99
N GLY A 173 -7.27 -13.52 -10.10
CA GLY A 173 -7.10 -12.79 -11.36
C GLY A 173 -8.40 -12.52 -12.12
N THR A 174 -9.55 -12.81 -11.54
CA THR A 174 -10.87 -12.51 -12.10
C THR A 174 -11.45 -11.20 -11.55
N ASP A 175 -12.62 -10.80 -12.02
CA ASP A 175 -13.40 -9.63 -11.55
C ASP A 175 -12.60 -8.31 -11.48
N GLU A 176 -11.75 -8.05 -12.48
CA GLU A 176 -11.03 -6.78 -12.57
C GLU A 176 -11.99 -5.64 -12.92
N ARG A 177 -12.00 -4.57 -12.08
CA ARG A 177 -12.83 -3.38 -12.30
C ARG A 177 -12.15 -2.10 -11.83
N GLU A 178 -12.46 -0.99 -12.48
CA GLU A 178 -12.04 0.35 -12.02
C GLU A 178 -13.02 0.88 -10.97
N ILE A 179 -12.49 1.37 -9.86
CA ILE A 179 -13.26 2.06 -8.80
C ILE A 179 -13.26 3.57 -9.05
N LEU A 180 -12.11 4.13 -9.41
CA LEU A 180 -11.92 5.55 -9.70
C LEU A 180 -11.05 5.70 -10.94
N ARG A 181 -11.49 6.50 -11.91
CA ARG A 181 -10.66 6.90 -13.06
C ARG A 181 -10.46 8.40 -13.08
N LEU A 182 -9.21 8.83 -13.20
CA LEU A 182 -8.90 10.24 -13.43
C LEU A 182 -9.18 10.63 -14.89
N GLY A 183 -9.57 11.89 -15.10
CA GLY A 183 -9.68 12.44 -16.44
C GLY A 183 -8.35 12.45 -17.17
N ARG A 184 -8.40 12.52 -18.51
CA ARG A 184 -7.23 12.47 -19.39
C ARG A 184 -6.16 13.49 -18.96
N TYR A 185 -4.93 13.02 -18.72
CA TYR A 185 -3.81 13.81 -18.22
C TYR A 185 -4.15 14.67 -16.98
N ALA A 186 -4.99 14.13 -16.10
CA ALA A 186 -5.41 14.84 -14.88
C ALA A 186 -4.44 14.68 -13.71
N GLY A 187 -3.39 13.94 -13.88
CA GLY A 187 -2.43 13.56 -12.84
C GLY A 187 -2.35 12.05 -12.69
N ASP A 188 -1.82 11.62 -11.56
CA ASP A 188 -1.63 10.21 -11.23
C ASP A 188 -2.29 9.87 -9.88
N VAL A 189 -2.58 8.59 -9.69
CA VAL A 189 -2.99 8.02 -8.40
C VAL A 189 -2.01 6.93 -8.01
N LYS A 190 -1.67 6.84 -6.73
CA LYS A 190 -0.71 5.86 -6.21
C LYS A 190 -1.16 5.35 -4.86
N PHE A 191 -0.67 4.17 -4.48
CA PHE A 191 -0.83 3.57 -3.17
C PHE A 191 -2.29 3.54 -2.68
N PRO A 192 -3.24 3.02 -3.48
CA PRO A 192 -4.59 2.84 -2.99
C PRO A 192 -4.59 1.78 -1.89
N GLN A 193 -5.27 2.06 -0.77
CA GLN A 193 -5.38 1.12 0.34
C GLN A 193 -6.77 1.26 0.98
N MET A 194 -7.45 0.14 1.20
CA MET A 194 -8.75 0.13 1.88
C MET A 194 -8.54 0.24 3.40
N SER A 195 -9.42 0.98 4.08
CA SER A 195 -9.41 1.03 5.54
C SER A 195 -9.71 -0.34 6.14
N PRO A 196 -9.14 -0.69 7.31
CA PRO A 196 -9.39 -1.96 7.99
C PRO A 196 -10.87 -2.30 8.16
N ASP A 197 -11.73 -1.32 8.39
CA ASP A 197 -13.19 -1.48 8.51
C ASP A 197 -13.93 -1.62 7.15
N GLY A 198 -13.20 -1.59 6.03
CA GLY A 198 -13.74 -1.72 4.68
C GLY A 198 -14.56 -0.55 4.16
N ARG A 199 -14.63 0.58 4.88
CA ARG A 199 -15.53 1.70 4.54
C ARG A 199 -14.94 2.69 3.55
N PHE A 200 -13.61 2.89 3.58
CA PHE A 200 -12.91 3.92 2.85
C PHE A 200 -11.74 3.35 2.04
N ILE A 201 -11.37 4.08 0.99
CA ILE A 201 -10.12 3.87 0.26
C ILE A 201 -9.33 5.17 0.33
N LEU A 202 -8.11 5.13 0.91
CA LEU A 202 -7.15 6.21 0.75
C LEU A 202 -6.39 6.02 -0.56
N PHE A 203 -5.87 7.10 -1.11
CA PHE A 203 -4.89 7.07 -2.19
C PHE A 203 -4.10 8.38 -2.24
N GLU A 204 -2.89 8.31 -2.74
CA GLU A 204 -2.08 9.46 -3.06
C GLU A 204 -2.45 9.98 -4.45
N ARG A 205 -2.62 11.28 -4.58
CA ARG A 205 -2.87 11.94 -5.85
C ARG A 205 -1.78 12.92 -6.18
N HIS A 206 -1.22 12.78 -7.38
CA HIS A 206 -0.29 13.72 -7.98
C HIS A 206 -1.03 14.57 -9.02
N ASN A 207 -0.97 15.89 -8.87
CA ASN A 207 -1.53 16.78 -9.88
C ASN A 207 -0.65 16.83 -11.12
N SER A 208 -1.29 16.96 -12.27
CA SER A 208 -0.63 17.26 -13.54
C SER A 208 0.16 18.59 -13.47
N PRO A 209 1.30 18.69 -14.18
CA PRO A 209 1.97 19.99 -14.41
C PRO A 209 1.08 21.04 -15.08
N LEU A 210 -0.02 20.60 -15.71
CA LEU A 210 -1.00 21.46 -16.37
C LEU A 210 -2.09 21.99 -15.44
N ARG A 211 -2.15 21.53 -14.18
CA ARG A 211 -3.16 21.93 -13.17
C ARG A 211 -2.53 22.70 -12.03
N LYS A 212 -3.34 23.47 -11.29
CA LYS A 212 -2.91 24.18 -10.07
C LYS A 212 -3.38 23.41 -8.83
N PRO A 213 -2.55 23.27 -7.76
CA PRO A 213 -1.13 23.59 -7.76
C PRO A 213 -0.36 22.68 -8.71
N ARG A 214 0.62 23.21 -9.42
CA ARG A 214 1.42 22.40 -10.35
C ARG A 214 2.22 21.36 -9.56
N MET A 215 2.17 20.10 -10.02
CA MET A 215 2.91 18.99 -9.41
C MET A 215 2.66 18.84 -7.91
N GLY A 216 1.47 19.22 -7.44
CA GLY A 216 1.05 19.01 -6.06
C GLY A 216 0.84 17.51 -5.78
N GLN A 217 1.16 17.10 -4.56
CA GLN A 217 0.96 15.75 -4.03
C GLN A 217 0.14 15.86 -2.75
N ALA A 218 -0.89 15.04 -2.61
CA ALA A 218 -1.74 15.02 -1.42
C ALA A 218 -2.45 13.67 -1.28
N ILE A 219 -2.86 13.36 -0.06
CA ILE A 219 -3.67 12.19 0.23
C ILE A 219 -5.15 12.56 0.07
N PHE A 220 -5.86 11.65 -0.57
CA PHE A 220 -7.29 11.68 -0.77
C PHE A 220 -7.92 10.44 -0.12
N VAL A 221 -9.19 10.58 0.23
CA VAL A 221 -10.04 9.48 0.70
C VAL A 221 -11.32 9.47 -0.14
N MET A 222 -11.85 8.29 -0.38
CA MET A 222 -13.16 8.05 -0.98
C MET A 222 -13.88 6.92 -0.24
N ASN A 223 -15.18 6.80 -0.42
CA ASN A 223 -15.92 5.62 0.02
C ASN A 223 -15.42 4.38 -0.75
N ALA A 224 -15.61 3.18 -0.19
CA ALA A 224 -15.19 1.92 -0.82
C ALA A 224 -15.81 1.69 -2.22
N ASP A 225 -16.96 2.31 -2.50
CA ASP A 225 -17.64 2.28 -3.81
C ASP A 225 -17.12 3.33 -4.82
N GLY A 226 -16.10 4.11 -4.46
CA GLY A 226 -15.54 5.17 -5.30
C GLY A 226 -16.23 6.52 -5.21
N THR A 227 -17.28 6.66 -4.42
CA THR A 227 -17.99 7.92 -4.21
C THR A 227 -17.32 8.82 -3.16
N ASN A 228 -17.76 10.06 -3.01
CA ASN A 228 -17.31 11.00 -1.99
C ASN A 228 -15.78 11.23 -1.96
N VAL A 229 -15.17 11.37 -3.13
CA VAL A 229 -13.73 11.62 -3.25
C VAL A 229 -13.37 13.00 -2.70
N HIS A 230 -12.56 13.05 -1.65
CA HIS A 230 -12.13 14.31 -1.04
C HIS A 230 -10.67 14.28 -0.60
N ARG A 231 -10.07 15.45 -0.50
CA ARG A 231 -8.68 15.61 -0.10
C ARG A 231 -8.59 15.74 1.42
N VAL A 232 -7.70 14.97 2.06
CA VAL A 232 -7.49 14.98 3.52
C VAL A 232 -6.21 15.69 3.96
N THR A 233 -5.24 15.91 3.04
CA THR A 233 -4.01 16.66 3.36
C THR A 233 -3.85 17.90 2.50
N PRO A 234 -3.30 19.01 3.05
CA PRO A 234 -2.99 20.19 2.23
C PRO A 234 -1.91 19.88 1.17
N TRP A 235 -2.08 20.41 -0.06
CA TRP A 235 -1.09 20.28 -1.13
C TRP A 235 0.32 20.74 -0.73
N LYS A 236 0.43 21.75 0.11
CA LYS A 236 1.70 22.31 0.59
C LYS A 236 2.54 21.31 1.38
N LEU A 237 1.91 20.36 2.06
CA LEU A 237 2.62 19.33 2.81
C LEU A 237 3.24 18.27 1.90
N ARG A 238 2.83 18.16 0.63
CA ARG A 238 3.29 17.12 -0.29
C ARG A 238 3.25 15.73 0.37
N GLY A 239 2.12 15.45 1.05
CA GLY A 239 1.90 14.20 1.78
C GLY A 239 1.74 13.03 0.83
N GLY A 240 2.40 11.93 1.15
CA GLY A 240 2.36 10.70 0.36
C GLY A 240 3.48 9.74 0.74
N ASP A 241 4.00 9.04 -0.26
CA ASP A 241 5.08 8.07 -0.16
C ASP A 241 4.68 6.82 0.67
N ASN A 242 3.67 6.10 0.16
CA ASN A 242 3.09 4.92 0.76
C ASN A 242 2.39 5.20 2.10
N PRO A 243 1.26 5.94 2.10
CA PRO A 243 0.47 6.18 3.31
C PRO A 243 -0.13 4.88 3.83
N ASP A 244 -0.37 4.78 5.13
CA ASP A 244 -0.88 3.59 5.79
C ASP A 244 -2.03 3.89 6.75
N TRP A 245 -3.01 2.97 6.85
CA TRP A 245 -4.08 3.05 7.84
C TRP A 245 -3.64 2.58 9.22
N ALA A 246 -4.05 3.28 10.27
CA ALA A 246 -4.04 2.70 11.60
C ALA A 246 -4.98 1.49 11.65
N PRO A 247 -4.65 0.41 12.39
CA PRO A 247 -5.46 -0.81 12.44
C PRO A 247 -6.92 -0.60 12.87
N ASP A 248 -7.19 0.45 13.63
CA ASP A 248 -8.53 0.85 14.08
C ASP A 248 -9.28 1.76 13.08
N SER A 249 -8.73 1.97 11.89
CA SER A 249 -9.27 2.88 10.85
C SER A 249 -9.40 4.35 11.27
N SER A 250 -8.88 4.74 12.43
CA SER A 250 -9.11 6.09 13.00
C SER A 250 -8.28 7.19 12.35
N ARG A 251 -7.12 6.82 11.76
CA ARG A 251 -6.14 7.77 11.22
C ARG A 251 -5.30 7.15 10.11
N ILE A 252 -4.72 8.02 9.31
CA ILE A 252 -3.81 7.71 8.20
C ILE A 252 -2.44 8.25 8.55
N LEU A 253 -1.43 7.38 8.55
CA LEU A 253 -0.01 7.70 8.66
C LEU A 253 0.52 8.06 7.27
N PHE A 254 1.34 9.09 7.16
CA PHE A 254 1.99 9.44 5.91
C PHE A 254 3.28 10.22 6.13
N ARG A 255 4.14 10.16 5.14
CA ARG A 255 5.32 11.01 5.04
C ARG A 255 4.97 12.33 4.37
N SER A 256 5.50 13.43 4.87
CA SER A 256 5.40 14.75 4.27
C SER A 256 6.78 15.30 3.94
N GLN A 257 6.90 15.94 2.77
CA GLN A 257 8.01 16.81 2.42
C GLN A 257 7.56 18.26 2.56
N GLU A 258 7.79 18.86 3.71
CA GLU A 258 7.54 20.29 3.92
C GLU A 258 8.55 21.10 3.09
N GLU A 259 8.17 21.59 1.92
CA GLU A 259 9.02 22.25 0.92
C GLU A 259 9.75 21.29 -0.05
N ALA A 260 10.38 21.85 -1.09
CA ALA A 260 11.08 21.13 -2.14
C ALA A 260 12.36 20.39 -1.67
N ASP A 261 12.58 20.33 -0.36
CA ASP A 261 13.76 19.75 0.27
C ASP A 261 13.44 18.37 0.82
N ALA A 262 13.85 17.31 0.09
CA ALA A 262 13.71 15.93 0.51
C ALA A 262 14.37 15.63 1.88
N GLU A 263 15.25 16.51 2.33
CA GLU A 263 15.95 16.40 3.62
C GLU A 263 15.09 16.79 4.82
N ARG A 264 13.85 17.27 4.61
CA ARG A 264 12.94 17.71 5.67
C ARG A 264 11.71 16.81 5.87
N ALA A 265 11.78 15.58 5.44
CA ALA A 265 10.66 14.66 5.59
C ALA A 265 10.37 14.34 7.05
N GLN A 266 9.08 14.31 7.39
CA GLN A 266 8.55 13.95 8.70
C GLN A 266 7.34 13.04 8.52
N PHE A 267 7.00 12.29 9.54
CA PHE A 267 5.75 11.56 9.59
C PHE A 267 4.64 12.38 10.23
N TYR A 268 3.46 12.24 9.70
CA TYR A 268 2.22 12.88 10.12
C TYR A 268 1.10 11.86 10.22
N THR A 269 0.08 12.19 10.99
CA THR A 269 -1.21 11.49 10.96
C THR A 269 -2.35 12.47 10.67
N VAL A 270 -3.43 11.97 10.06
CA VAL A 270 -4.65 12.71 9.77
C VAL A 270 -5.86 11.78 9.86
N ARG A 271 -7.03 12.27 10.27
CA ARG A 271 -8.27 11.50 10.21
C ARG A 271 -8.79 11.39 8.77
N PRO A 272 -9.61 10.36 8.46
CA PRO A 272 -10.19 10.18 7.12
C PRO A 272 -11.05 11.36 6.63
N ASP A 273 -11.59 12.16 7.55
CA ASP A 273 -12.34 13.37 7.24
C ASP A 273 -11.47 14.63 7.01
N GLY A 274 -10.14 14.48 7.10
CA GLY A 274 -9.17 15.58 6.96
C GLY A 274 -8.94 16.40 8.22
N THR A 275 -9.58 16.07 9.33
CA THR A 275 -9.35 16.71 10.63
C THR A 275 -8.20 16.08 11.39
N GLY A 276 -7.74 16.68 12.48
CA GLY A 276 -6.72 16.10 13.36
C GLY A 276 -5.36 15.92 12.70
N LEU A 277 -5.02 16.72 11.69
CA LEU A 277 -3.69 16.69 11.09
C LEU A 277 -2.63 17.01 12.15
N THR A 278 -1.78 16.03 12.45
CA THR A 278 -0.78 16.12 13.52
C THR A 278 0.57 15.65 13.00
N ARG A 279 1.61 16.43 13.29
CA ARG A 279 2.99 16.02 13.06
C ARG A 279 3.41 15.03 14.13
N LEU A 280 3.83 13.84 13.71
CA LEU A 280 4.20 12.74 14.59
C LEU A 280 5.68 12.78 15.00
N THR A 281 6.58 13.20 14.10
CA THR A 281 8.02 13.17 14.33
C THR A 281 8.66 14.54 14.20
N ASN A 282 9.82 14.72 14.83
CA ASN A 282 10.64 15.93 14.74
C ASN A 282 12.12 15.58 14.53
N PHE A 283 12.39 14.88 13.41
CA PHE A 283 13.77 14.52 13.08
C PHE A 283 14.65 15.76 12.85
N PRO A 284 15.87 15.81 13.41
CA PRO A 284 16.82 16.89 13.16
C PRO A 284 17.30 16.92 11.71
N LYS A 285 17.77 18.06 11.22
CA LYS A 285 18.12 18.28 9.79
C LYS A 285 18.99 17.20 9.17
N LYS A 286 19.99 16.73 9.87
CA LYS A 286 20.93 15.69 9.40
C LYS A 286 20.34 14.26 9.35
N HIS A 287 19.13 14.04 9.88
CA HIS A 287 18.50 12.70 9.99
C HIS A 287 17.10 12.65 9.36
N ARG A 288 16.82 13.50 8.38
CA ARG A 288 15.46 13.73 7.87
C ARG A 288 15.08 12.91 6.64
N ARG A 289 16.00 12.13 6.11
CA ARG A 289 15.67 11.23 5.00
C ARG A 289 14.93 10.00 5.53
N VAL A 290 13.65 10.15 5.77
CA VAL A 290 12.74 9.04 6.04
C VAL A 290 11.91 8.75 4.80
N PHE A 291 11.51 7.50 4.66
CA PHE A 291 10.74 7.01 3.53
C PHE A 291 9.36 6.51 4.00
N SER A 292 8.85 5.45 3.43
CA SER A 292 7.58 4.83 3.83
C SER A 292 7.60 4.28 5.26
N ALA A 293 6.42 4.16 5.82
CA ALA A 293 6.20 3.60 7.15
C ALA A 293 4.88 2.80 7.18
N SER A 294 4.78 1.84 8.09
CA SER A 294 3.59 1.03 8.32
C SER A 294 3.33 0.83 9.82
N PHE A 295 2.07 0.85 10.24
CA PHE A 295 1.68 0.49 11.59
C PHE A 295 1.91 -0.99 11.87
N SER A 296 2.17 -1.33 13.13
CA SER A 296 2.05 -2.71 13.59
C SER A 296 0.57 -3.12 13.69
N PRO A 297 0.24 -4.40 13.49
CA PRO A 297 -1.13 -4.90 13.57
C PRO A 297 -1.84 -4.63 14.91
N ASP A 298 -1.10 -4.57 16.03
CA ASP A 298 -1.62 -4.17 17.34
C ASP A 298 -1.78 -2.65 17.52
N GLY A 299 -1.32 -1.86 16.52
CA GLY A 299 -1.37 -0.40 16.55
C GLY A 299 -0.42 0.27 17.54
N ALA A 300 0.45 -0.49 18.23
CA ALA A 300 1.32 0.04 19.26
C ALA A 300 2.61 0.66 18.71
N GLN A 301 3.07 0.19 17.55
CA GLN A 301 4.34 0.60 16.94
C GLN A 301 4.19 0.96 15.47
N ILE A 302 5.23 1.58 14.92
CA ILE A 302 5.38 1.91 13.51
C ILE A 302 6.77 1.44 13.07
N VAL A 303 6.83 0.65 11.99
CA VAL A 303 8.07 0.38 11.27
C VAL A 303 8.26 1.42 10.19
N TYR A 304 9.48 1.92 9.98
CA TYR A 304 9.78 2.90 8.94
C TYR A 304 11.20 2.72 8.39
N ALA A 305 11.40 3.18 7.17
CA ALA A 305 12.70 3.24 6.56
C ALA A 305 13.34 4.62 6.76
N ARG A 306 14.62 4.64 7.17
CA ARG A 306 15.39 5.87 7.38
C ARG A 306 16.78 5.75 6.78
N ALA A 307 17.21 6.76 6.01
CA ALA A 307 18.56 6.82 5.49
C ALA A 307 19.57 7.00 6.63
N ASN A 308 20.69 6.30 6.51
CA ASN A 308 21.82 6.48 7.38
C ASN A 308 22.61 7.71 6.94
N ASP A 309 23.10 8.54 7.89
CA ASP A 309 23.71 9.86 7.65
C ASP A 309 24.91 9.84 6.68
N ASP A 310 25.64 8.72 6.63
CA ASP A 310 26.86 8.58 5.83
C ASP A 310 26.66 7.92 4.46
N ARG A 311 25.46 7.37 4.21
CA ARG A 311 25.19 6.59 2.99
C ARG A 311 23.76 6.79 2.58
N GLU A 312 23.37 7.31 1.55
CA GLU A 312 21.99 7.46 1.04
C GLU A 312 21.10 6.20 1.10
N ARG A 313 21.39 5.28 2.02
CA ARG A 313 20.82 3.93 2.17
C ARG A 313 19.94 3.88 3.39
N GLY A 314 18.72 3.34 3.22
CA GLY A 314 17.74 3.21 4.30
C GLY A 314 17.96 1.96 5.15
N ASP A 315 17.92 2.11 6.47
CA ASP A 315 17.78 1.02 7.42
C ASP A 315 16.32 0.95 7.90
N LEU A 316 15.91 -0.21 8.41
CA LEU A 316 14.61 -0.34 9.08
C LEU A 316 14.71 0.09 10.54
N TRP A 317 13.75 0.92 10.94
CA TRP A 317 13.61 1.46 12.29
C TRP A 317 12.21 1.18 12.81
N LEU A 318 12.08 1.15 14.13
CA LEU A 318 10.82 1.14 14.85
C LEU A 318 10.70 2.40 15.71
N MET A 319 9.45 2.81 15.92
CA MET A 319 9.06 3.82 16.92
C MET A 319 7.71 3.42 17.50
N ASP A 320 7.37 3.98 18.64
CA ASP A 320 6.03 3.85 19.18
C ASP A 320 5.02 4.64 18.33
N ALA A 321 3.75 4.26 18.36
CA ALA A 321 2.70 4.85 17.53
C ALA A 321 2.45 6.35 17.82
N ASP A 322 2.99 6.88 18.92
CA ASP A 322 3.00 8.30 19.26
C ASP A 322 4.20 9.08 18.69
N GLY A 323 5.11 8.39 18.00
CA GLY A 323 6.29 8.98 17.38
C GLY A 323 7.49 9.08 18.32
N THR A 324 7.50 8.37 19.44
CA THR A 324 8.61 8.32 20.39
C THR A 324 9.41 7.00 20.32
N ASN A 325 10.42 6.83 21.17
CA ASN A 325 11.19 5.60 21.37
C ASN A 325 11.78 4.99 20.09
N HIS A 326 12.42 5.82 19.27
CA HIS A 326 13.05 5.38 18.02
C HIS A 326 14.19 4.40 18.27
N ARG A 327 14.12 3.22 17.65
CA ARG A 327 15.20 2.23 17.67
C ARG A 327 15.45 1.63 16.29
N ARG A 328 16.69 1.35 15.97
CA ARG A 328 17.01 0.66 14.73
C ARG A 328 16.67 -0.81 14.87
N LEU A 329 15.85 -1.33 13.96
CA LEU A 329 15.45 -2.73 13.93
C LEU A 329 16.53 -3.59 13.29
N TYR A 330 17.04 -3.15 12.14
CA TYR A 330 17.99 -3.91 11.35
C TYR A 330 18.85 -2.99 10.48
N ALA A 331 20.13 -3.34 10.34
CA ALA A 331 21.09 -2.59 9.54
C ALA A 331 21.94 -3.51 8.67
N VAL A 332 22.07 -3.15 7.41
CA VAL A 332 22.94 -3.80 6.43
C VAL A 332 23.62 -2.78 5.53
N PRO A 333 24.67 -3.17 4.78
CA PRO A 333 25.24 -2.31 3.75
C PRO A 333 24.30 -2.03 2.56
N ALA A 334 23.12 -2.66 2.49
CA ALA A 334 22.10 -2.42 1.45
C ALA A 334 21.11 -1.35 1.88
N ALA A 335 20.26 -0.86 0.95
CA ALA A 335 19.18 0.07 1.24
C ALA A 335 17.85 -0.68 1.37
N ASP A 336 17.24 -0.62 2.55
CA ASP A 336 15.94 -1.21 2.85
C ASP A 336 14.86 -0.10 2.89
N SER A 337 13.69 -0.39 2.31
CA SER A 337 12.57 0.57 2.23
C SER A 337 11.24 -0.15 1.99
N ALA A 338 10.15 0.63 1.90
CA ALA A 338 8.79 0.14 1.70
C ALA A 338 8.43 -1.01 2.66
N PRO A 339 8.57 -0.82 3.99
CA PRO A 339 8.13 -1.84 4.93
C PRO A 339 6.60 -1.92 4.96
N ASP A 340 6.11 -3.14 5.15
CA ASP A 340 4.73 -3.45 5.48
C ASP A 340 4.68 -4.49 6.61
N TRP A 341 3.88 -4.21 7.65
CA TRP A 341 3.84 -5.04 8.85
C TRP A 341 2.59 -5.90 8.88
N GLY A 342 2.73 -7.18 8.59
CA GLY A 342 1.64 -8.14 8.59
C GLY A 342 1.25 -8.66 9.96
N GLY A 343 0.01 -9.16 10.06
CA GLY A 343 -0.43 -9.93 11.22
C GLY A 343 0.25 -11.30 11.31
N LEU A 344 0.17 -11.93 12.48
CA LEU A 344 0.54 -13.35 12.61
C LEU A 344 -0.41 -14.18 11.76
N ALA A 345 0.16 -15.05 10.93
CA ALA A 345 -0.62 -16.05 10.24
C ALA A 345 -1.38 -16.89 11.28
N SER A 346 -2.72 -16.88 11.20
CA SER A 346 -3.53 -17.78 12.01
C SER A 346 -3.14 -19.21 11.69
N SER A 347 -2.90 -20.02 12.73
CA SER A 347 -2.67 -21.45 12.54
C SER A 347 -3.83 -22.06 11.73
N PRO A 348 -3.53 -23.00 10.82
CA PRO A 348 -4.56 -23.68 10.00
C PRO A 348 -5.60 -24.41 10.84
#